data_7f778e9daeb88ba32a8cbb76514d6d38
#
_entry.id   7f778e9daeb88ba32a8cbb76514d6d38
#
_cell.length_a   1.000
_cell.length_b   1.000
_cell.length_c   1.000
_cell.angle_alpha   90.00
_cell.angle_beta   90.00
_cell.angle_gamma   90.00
#
_symmetry.space_group_name_H-M   'P 1'
#
loop_
_entity.id
_entity.type
_entity.pdbx_description
1 polymer ?
#
loop_
_entity_poly.entity_id
_entity_poly.type
_entity_poly.pdbx_seq_one_letter_code
_entity_poly.pdbx_strand_id
1 'polypeptide(L)'
;MKFYFIGGLGSNENHMSEFASCFPFPITYLDPYKLKLKSPQDLVDWFEAHTDSNTNTCIIAHSLGGDLARHLASNMPQITHLVLLDGGYLDMEQILPLEQEIEETLAYLKQQVFPSLEEAVASELGDTDNPSPATIKAIQSSYRWNPELHHYELDLDPQAVLSLLRVRRELRSYQAPLTDTKVLFIGPKYEDEPEWRARALENLDPTIKKVLLKDLGHGFYTTVPELVSKQIINWI
;
A
#
# COMPACT_ATOMS: atom_id res chain seq x y z
N MET A 1 2.19 18.43 -12.21
CA MET A 1 2.06 17.02 -11.84
C MET A 1 1.16 16.91 -10.63
N LYS A 2 0.22 15.96 -10.60
CA LYS A 2 -0.62 15.64 -9.44
C LYS A 2 -0.06 14.43 -8.71
N PHE A 3 -0.24 14.39 -7.40
CA PHE A 3 0.24 13.29 -6.55
C PHE A 3 -0.93 12.56 -5.92
N TYR A 4 -0.93 11.24 -6.06
CA TYR A 4 -1.91 10.36 -5.45
C TYR A 4 -1.21 9.32 -4.57
N PHE A 5 -1.86 8.93 -3.48
CA PHE A 5 -1.36 7.89 -2.59
C PHE A 5 -2.34 6.72 -2.55
N ILE A 6 -1.83 5.51 -2.76
CA ILE A 6 -2.58 4.26 -2.60
C ILE A 6 -1.90 3.45 -1.50
N GLY A 7 -2.57 3.30 -0.36
CA GLY A 7 -2.04 2.58 0.80
C GLY A 7 -2.02 1.07 0.64
N GLY A 8 -1.49 0.37 1.65
CA GLY A 8 -1.59 -1.07 1.79
C GLY A 8 -2.97 -1.53 2.29
N LEU A 9 -3.20 -2.83 2.37
CA LEU A 9 -4.43 -3.39 2.90
C LEU A 9 -4.69 -2.88 4.33
N GLY A 10 -5.90 -2.39 4.58
CA GLY A 10 -6.27 -1.82 5.88
C GLY A 10 -5.83 -0.37 6.12
N SER A 11 -5.03 0.21 5.21
CA SER A 11 -4.65 1.62 5.31
C SER A 11 -5.83 2.55 5.00
N ASN A 12 -5.79 3.74 5.60
CA ASN A 12 -6.69 4.84 5.31
C ASN A 12 -5.91 6.15 5.20
N GLU A 13 -6.59 7.26 4.90
CA GLU A 13 -5.97 8.57 4.70
C GLU A 13 -5.12 9.04 5.90
N ASN A 14 -5.51 8.69 7.14
CA ASN A 14 -4.75 9.11 8.32
C ASN A 14 -3.36 8.48 8.38
N HIS A 15 -3.15 7.28 7.79
CA HIS A 15 -1.83 6.65 7.74
C HIS A 15 -0.81 7.45 6.93
N MET A 16 -1.24 8.21 5.92
CA MET A 16 -0.32 9.04 5.16
C MET A 16 -0.17 10.46 5.72
N SER A 17 -0.89 10.85 6.78
CA SER A 17 -1.01 12.24 7.22
C SER A 17 0.34 12.89 7.59
N GLU A 18 1.21 12.17 8.31
CA GLU A 18 2.55 12.66 8.66
C GLU A 18 3.44 12.76 7.42
N PHE A 19 3.41 11.73 6.55
CA PHE A 19 4.13 11.78 5.29
C PHE A 19 3.67 12.94 4.42
N ALA A 20 2.35 13.14 4.28
CA ALA A 20 1.79 14.25 3.52
C ALA A 20 2.17 15.63 4.08
N SER A 21 2.31 15.75 5.42
CA SER A 21 2.76 17.00 6.05
C SER A 21 4.23 17.34 5.76
N CYS A 22 5.05 16.33 5.51
CA CYS A 22 6.47 16.48 5.14
C CYS A 22 6.69 16.60 3.63
N PHE A 23 5.63 16.45 2.82
CA PHE A 23 5.74 16.48 1.37
C PHE A 23 5.36 17.88 0.84
N PRO A 24 6.14 18.49 -0.08
CA PRO A 24 5.95 19.89 -0.47
C PRO A 24 4.77 20.13 -1.41
N PHE A 25 4.12 19.06 -1.87
CA PHE A 25 2.98 19.14 -2.78
C PHE A 25 1.74 18.47 -2.18
N PRO A 26 0.51 18.92 -2.51
CA PRO A 26 -0.69 18.22 -2.10
C PRO A 26 -0.71 16.79 -2.61
N ILE A 27 -1.08 15.84 -1.74
CA ILE A 27 -1.27 14.43 -2.06
C ILE A 27 -2.73 14.07 -1.83
N THR A 28 -3.37 13.43 -2.80
CA THR A 28 -4.73 12.90 -2.66
C THR A 28 -4.66 11.42 -2.34
N TYR A 29 -5.28 11.00 -1.23
CA TYR A 29 -5.44 9.59 -0.90
C TYR A 29 -6.54 8.96 -1.75
N LEU A 30 -6.26 7.79 -2.33
CA LEU A 30 -7.22 7.00 -3.07
C LEU A 30 -7.39 5.64 -2.37
N ASP A 31 -8.65 5.29 -2.03
CA ASP A 31 -9.00 4.09 -1.30
C ASP A 31 -9.66 3.05 -2.21
N PRO A 32 -8.92 2.02 -2.68
CA PRO A 32 -9.49 0.96 -3.50
C PRO A 32 -10.14 -0.16 -2.66
N TYR A 33 -9.98 -0.16 -1.33
CA TYR A 33 -10.35 -1.28 -0.46
C TYR A 33 -11.84 -1.39 -0.16
N LYS A 34 -12.63 -0.37 -0.56
CA LYS A 34 -14.10 -0.38 -0.50
C LYS A 34 -14.74 -0.83 -1.81
N LEU A 35 -13.93 -1.13 -2.83
CA LEU A 35 -14.41 -1.52 -4.15
C LEU A 35 -14.61 -3.04 -4.23
N LYS A 36 -15.70 -3.46 -4.86
CA LYS A 36 -15.91 -4.86 -5.25
C LYS A 36 -15.48 -5.05 -6.70
N LEU A 37 -14.17 -5.09 -6.90
CA LEU A 37 -13.58 -5.27 -8.23
C LEU A 37 -13.93 -6.66 -8.78
N LYS A 38 -14.26 -6.74 -10.05
CA LYS A 38 -14.53 -8.00 -10.76
C LYS A 38 -13.45 -8.31 -11.80
N SER A 39 -12.71 -7.30 -12.20
CA SER A 39 -11.68 -7.40 -13.24
C SER A 39 -10.59 -6.34 -13.05
N PRO A 40 -9.41 -6.52 -13.67
CA PRO A 40 -8.39 -5.47 -13.77
C PRO A 40 -8.91 -4.16 -14.37
N GLN A 41 -9.87 -4.21 -15.31
CA GLN A 41 -10.43 -3.01 -15.94
C GLN A 41 -11.22 -2.16 -14.94
N ASP A 42 -11.92 -2.76 -13.99
CA ASP A 42 -12.67 -2.00 -12.97
C ASP A 42 -11.74 -1.10 -12.14
N LEU A 43 -10.47 -1.51 -11.93
CA LEU A 43 -9.47 -0.70 -11.26
C LEU A 43 -9.05 0.52 -12.10
N VAL A 44 -8.89 0.33 -13.41
CA VAL A 44 -8.56 1.43 -14.34
C VAL A 44 -9.72 2.43 -14.39
N ASP A 45 -10.94 1.95 -14.60
CA ASP A 45 -12.15 2.77 -14.68
C ASP A 45 -12.38 3.58 -13.39
N TRP A 46 -12.13 2.93 -12.23
CA TRP A 46 -12.19 3.61 -10.94
C TRP A 46 -11.14 4.72 -10.83
N PHE A 47 -9.90 4.45 -11.22
CA PHE A 47 -8.84 5.45 -11.13
C PHE A 47 -9.11 6.63 -12.08
N GLU A 48 -9.59 6.38 -13.29
CA GLU A 48 -9.99 7.42 -14.24
C GLU A 48 -11.11 8.31 -13.70
N ALA A 49 -12.09 7.72 -13.03
CA ALA A 49 -13.20 8.47 -12.43
C ALA A 49 -12.76 9.40 -11.28
N HIS A 50 -11.60 9.15 -10.66
CA HIS A 50 -11.11 9.92 -9.50
C HIS A 50 -9.91 10.81 -9.83
N THR A 51 -9.42 10.78 -11.08
CA THR A 51 -8.22 11.51 -11.49
C THR A 51 -8.46 12.28 -12.78
N ASP A 52 -7.53 13.18 -13.11
CA ASP A 52 -7.58 13.97 -14.34
C ASP A 52 -6.61 13.37 -15.35
N SER A 53 -7.15 12.80 -16.42
CA SER A 53 -6.39 12.15 -17.49
C SER A 53 -5.48 13.10 -18.29
N ASN A 54 -5.70 14.41 -18.21
CA ASN A 54 -4.91 15.42 -18.94
C ASN A 54 -3.71 15.96 -18.14
N THR A 55 -3.50 15.47 -16.93
CA THR A 55 -2.42 15.95 -16.05
C THR A 55 -1.44 14.82 -15.75
N ASN A 56 -0.14 15.09 -15.96
CA ASN A 56 0.91 14.16 -15.53
C ASN A 56 0.74 13.81 -14.05
N THR A 57 0.78 12.52 -13.77
CA THR A 57 0.49 11.95 -12.46
C THR A 57 1.70 11.23 -11.91
N CYS A 58 1.92 11.39 -10.59
CA CYS A 58 2.77 10.56 -9.78
C CYS A 58 1.91 9.75 -8.80
N ILE A 59 2.02 8.43 -8.83
CA ILE A 59 1.44 7.58 -7.79
C ILE A 59 2.52 7.20 -6.80
N ILE A 60 2.24 7.39 -5.51
CA ILE A 60 3.01 6.88 -4.38
C ILE A 60 2.19 5.74 -3.79
N ALA A 61 2.74 4.53 -3.77
CA ALA A 61 1.96 3.36 -3.42
C ALA A 61 2.69 2.44 -2.44
N HIS A 62 2.00 2.03 -1.38
CA HIS A 62 2.57 1.18 -0.34
C HIS A 62 2.01 -0.24 -0.41
N SER A 63 2.89 -1.25 -0.20
CA SER A 63 2.48 -2.65 -0.05
C SER A 63 1.61 -3.14 -1.22
N LEU A 64 0.44 -3.74 -0.96
CA LEU A 64 -0.54 -4.17 -1.97
C LEU A 64 -0.94 -3.02 -2.92
N GLY A 65 -1.01 -1.78 -2.44
CA GLY A 65 -1.24 -0.61 -3.29
C GLY A 65 -0.21 -0.48 -4.40
N GLY A 66 1.03 -0.96 -4.19
CA GLY A 66 2.08 -1.01 -5.22
C GLY A 66 1.73 -1.92 -6.39
N ASP A 67 1.09 -3.07 -6.13
CA ASP A 67 0.64 -3.98 -7.20
C ASP A 67 -0.43 -3.30 -8.07
N LEU A 68 -1.39 -2.62 -7.42
CA LEU A 68 -2.44 -1.87 -8.11
C LEU A 68 -1.85 -0.73 -8.93
N ALA A 69 -0.93 0.04 -8.33
CA ALA A 69 -0.31 1.19 -8.97
C ALA A 69 0.54 0.82 -10.18
N ARG A 70 1.25 -0.31 -10.14
CA ARG A 70 1.99 -0.83 -11.32
C ARG A 70 1.06 -1.15 -12.47
N HIS A 71 -0.07 -1.82 -12.19
CA HIS A 71 -1.06 -2.09 -13.22
C HIS A 71 -1.62 -0.80 -13.83
N LEU A 72 -1.99 0.17 -12.99
CA LEU A 72 -2.46 1.48 -13.46
C LEU A 72 -1.40 2.15 -14.34
N ALA A 73 -0.14 2.19 -13.90
CA ALA A 73 0.95 2.81 -14.65
C ALA A 73 1.21 2.14 -16.01
N SER A 74 1.02 0.82 -16.12
CA SER A 74 1.19 0.11 -17.38
C SER A 74 0.03 0.31 -18.38
N ASN A 75 -1.13 0.80 -17.92
CA ASN A 75 -2.33 1.00 -18.74
C ASN A 75 -2.69 2.47 -18.95
N MET A 76 -2.05 3.40 -18.22
CA MET A 76 -2.44 4.81 -18.20
C MET A 76 -1.23 5.73 -18.45
N PRO A 77 -1.06 6.24 -19.66
CA PRO A 77 0.14 7.01 -20.07
C PRO A 77 0.33 8.33 -19.30
N GLN A 78 -0.74 8.88 -18.67
CA GLN A 78 -0.64 10.06 -17.81
C GLN A 78 0.12 9.78 -16.51
N ILE A 79 0.30 8.50 -16.11
CA ILE A 79 1.09 8.12 -14.93
C ILE A 79 2.57 8.07 -15.34
N THR A 80 3.22 9.20 -15.21
CA THR A 80 4.62 9.38 -15.63
C THR A 80 5.65 9.05 -14.55
N HIS A 81 5.21 8.97 -13.29
CA HIS A 81 6.05 8.66 -12.15
C HIS A 81 5.35 7.69 -11.21
N LEU A 82 6.08 6.70 -10.73
CA LEU A 82 5.60 5.69 -9.78
C LEU A 82 6.61 5.51 -8.65
N VAL A 83 6.16 5.72 -7.42
CA VAL A 83 6.94 5.45 -6.21
C VAL A 83 6.36 4.22 -5.53
N LEU A 84 7.15 3.18 -5.40
CA LEU A 84 6.80 1.94 -4.74
C LEU A 84 7.43 1.91 -3.35
N LEU A 85 6.58 1.96 -2.33
CA LEU A 85 6.98 1.87 -0.93
C LEU A 85 6.78 0.42 -0.47
N ASP A 86 7.83 -0.39 -0.57
CA ASP A 86 7.86 -1.82 -0.23
C ASP A 86 6.66 -2.62 -0.79
N GLY A 87 6.33 -2.39 -2.06
CA GLY A 87 5.21 -3.03 -2.75
C GLY A 87 5.42 -3.09 -4.26
N GLY A 88 4.55 -3.81 -4.96
CA GLY A 88 4.54 -3.86 -6.42
C GLY A 88 5.72 -4.61 -7.07
N TYR A 89 6.44 -5.44 -6.35
CA TYR A 89 7.62 -6.16 -6.84
C TYR A 89 7.57 -7.68 -6.63
N LEU A 90 6.55 -8.16 -5.94
CA LEU A 90 6.42 -9.57 -5.59
C LEU A 90 5.59 -10.34 -6.62
N ASP A 91 6.09 -11.49 -7.05
CA ASP A 91 5.29 -12.49 -7.73
C ASP A 91 4.59 -13.36 -6.68
N MET A 92 3.37 -12.99 -6.35
CA MET A 92 2.61 -13.69 -5.31
C MET A 92 2.29 -15.14 -5.67
N GLU A 93 2.24 -15.49 -6.94
CA GLU A 93 2.04 -16.89 -7.37
C GLU A 93 3.21 -17.81 -6.96
N GLN A 94 4.42 -17.24 -6.82
CA GLN A 94 5.59 -17.97 -6.37
C GLN A 94 5.76 -17.99 -4.85
N ILE A 95 5.03 -17.14 -4.13
CA ILE A 95 5.18 -16.96 -2.68
C ILE A 95 4.09 -17.71 -1.93
N LEU A 96 2.84 -17.57 -2.34
CA LEU A 96 1.68 -18.08 -1.62
C LEU A 96 0.52 -18.40 -2.59
N PRO A 97 -0.05 -19.61 -2.59
CA PRO A 97 -1.26 -19.91 -3.36
C PRO A 97 -2.43 -18.98 -2.99
N LEU A 98 -3.24 -18.59 -3.98
CA LEU A 98 -4.36 -17.66 -3.76
C LEU A 98 -5.35 -18.14 -2.69
N GLU A 99 -5.68 -19.44 -2.69
CA GLU A 99 -6.61 -20.02 -1.71
C GLU A 99 -6.06 -19.89 -0.29
N GLN A 100 -4.77 -20.12 -0.12
CA GLN A 100 -4.12 -19.96 1.18
C GLN A 100 -4.06 -18.49 1.60
N GLU A 101 -3.75 -17.58 0.69
CA GLU A 101 -3.79 -16.14 0.96
C GLU A 101 -5.18 -15.67 1.40
N ILE A 102 -6.22 -16.17 0.74
CA ILE A 102 -7.61 -15.89 1.10
C ILE A 102 -7.92 -16.41 2.51
N GLU A 103 -7.54 -17.64 2.82
CA GLU A 103 -7.76 -18.27 4.12
C GLU A 103 -7.04 -17.50 5.24
N GLU A 104 -5.76 -17.18 5.04
CA GLU A 104 -4.97 -16.41 6.01
C GLU A 104 -5.52 -14.99 6.20
N THR A 105 -5.93 -14.32 5.11
CA THR A 105 -6.54 -12.99 5.18
C THR A 105 -7.87 -13.01 5.95
N LEU A 106 -8.73 -13.99 5.68
CA LEU A 106 -9.99 -14.12 6.42
C LEU A 106 -9.77 -14.46 7.90
N ALA A 107 -8.75 -15.28 8.20
CA ALA A 107 -8.37 -15.59 9.58
C ALA A 107 -7.86 -14.33 10.29
N TYR A 108 -7.02 -13.54 9.63
CA TYR A 108 -6.55 -12.26 10.14
C TYR A 108 -7.71 -11.31 10.44
N LEU A 109 -8.61 -11.07 9.48
CA LEU A 109 -9.76 -10.18 9.67
C LEU A 109 -10.64 -10.61 10.86
N LYS A 110 -10.84 -11.93 11.07
CA LYS A 110 -11.59 -12.45 12.21
C LYS A 110 -10.89 -12.24 13.56
N GLN A 111 -9.57 -12.13 13.58
CA GLN A 111 -8.79 -11.87 14.79
C GLN A 111 -8.74 -10.38 15.15
N GLN A 112 -9.00 -9.50 14.17
CA GLN A 112 -8.96 -8.05 14.35
C GLN A 112 -10.27 -7.53 14.97
N VAL A 113 -10.60 -8.06 16.16
CA VAL A 113 -11.77 -7.68 16.95
C VAL A 113 -11.34 -7.38 18.39
N PHE A 114 -11.73 -6.22 18.90
CA PHE A 114 -11.25 -5.70 20.17
C PHE A 114 -12.39 -5.08 20.97
N PRO A 115 -12.42 -5.25 22.32
CA PRO A 115 -13.44 -4.63 23.16
C PRO A 115 -13.31 -3.12 23.26
N SER A 116 -12.12 -2.57 22.95
CA SER A 116 -11.87 -1.12 22.97
C SER A 116 -10.89 -0.70 21.87
N LEU A 117 -10.89 0.60 21.52
CA LEU A 117 -9.91 1.15 20.58
C LEU A 117 -8.49 1.16 21.17
N GLU A 118 -8.36 1.27 22.49
CA GLU A 118 -7.08 1.21 23.20
C GLU A 118 -6.42 -0.15 22.99
N GLU A 119 -7.20 -1.25 23.09
CA GLU A 119 -6.70 -2.60 22.83
C GLU A 119 -6.33 -2.83 21.37
N ALA A 120 -7.14 -2.30 20.44
CA ALA A 120 -6.81 -2.34 19.02
C ALA A 120 -5.49 -1.61 18.74
N VAL A 121 -5.31 -0.41 19.27
CA VAL A 121 -4.07 0.37 19.15
C VAL A 121 -2.88 -0.37 19.75
N ALA A 122 -3.02 -0.93 20.95
CA ALA A 122 -1.95 -1.68 21.59
C ALA A 122 -1.54 -2.92 20.77
N SER A 123 -2.52 -3.62 20.19
CA SER A 123 -2.26 -4.78 19.32
C SER A 123 -1.49 -4.41 18.04
N GLU A 124 -1.90 -3.33 17.38
CA GLU A 124 -1.27 -2.90 16.11
C GLU A 124 0.12 -2.29 16.33
N LEU A 125 0.33 -1.61 17.45
CA LEU A 125 1.64 -1.02 17.77
C LEU A 125 2.67 -2.07 18.17
N GLY A 126 2.23 -3.18 18.80
CA GLY A 126 3.16 -4.18 19.34
C GLY A 126 4.21 -3.54 20.24
N ASP A 127 5.49 -3.79 19.93
CA ASP A 127 6.64 -3.24 20.65
C ASP A 127 7.10 -1.85 20.14
N THR A 128 6.24 -1.13 19.40
CA THR A 128 6.59 0.20 18.89
C THR A 128 6.69 1.21 20.04
N ASP A 129 7.90 1.70 20.30
CA ASP A 129 8.15 2.73 21.31
C ASP A 129 7.68 4.12 20.83
N ASN A 130 6.98 4.83 21.73
CA ASN A 130 6.58 6.24 21.55
C ASN A 130 5.88 6.53 20.19
N PRO A 131 4.76 5.87 19.85
CA PRO A 131 4.03 6.14 18.63
C PRO A 131 3.56 7.60 18.59
N SER A 132 3.57 8.20 17.41
CA SER A 132 3.07 9.56 17.26
C SER A 132 1.54 9.62 17.46
N PRO A 133 0.98 10.77 17.84
CA PRO A 133 -0.46 10.96 17.90
C PRO A 133 -1.16 10.67 16.56
N ALA A 134 -0.49 10.93 15.44
CA ALA A 134 -1.02 10.65 14.10
C ALA A 134 -1.07 9.15 13.83
N THR A 135 -0.05 8.38 14.23
CA THR A 135 -0.05 6.91 14.15
C THR A 135 -1.21 6.32 14.95
N ILE A 136 -1.38 6.76 16.21
CA ILE A 136 -2.49 6.31 17.06
C ILE A 136 -3.84 6.61 16.38
N LYS A 137 -4.03 7.84 15.88
CA LYS A 137 -5.24 8.25 15.17
C LYS A 137 -5.48 7.42 13.92
N ALA A 138 -4.44 7.11 13.16
CA ALA A 138 -4.52 6.29 11.95
C ALA A 138 -5.04 4.88 12.28
N ILE A 139 -4.49 4.23 13.31
CA ILE A 139 -4.95 2.92 13.78
C ILE A 139 -6.40 3.02 14.25
N GLN A 140 -6.74 3.97 15.13
CA GLN A 140 -8.10 4.12 15.64
C GLN A 140 -9.12 4.29 14.51
N SER A 141 -8.78 5.03 13.45
CA SER A 141 -9.66 5.27 12.30
C SER A 141 -9.78 4.07 11.35
N SER A 142 -8.99 3.02 11.54
CA SER A 142 -9.14 1.75 10.80
C SER A 142 -10.20 0.83 11.40
N TYR A 143 -10.70 1.15 12.60
CA TYR A 143 -11.67 0.33 13.31
C TYR A 143 -13.02 1.05 13.43
N ARG A 144 -14.09 0.27 13.30
CA ARG A 144 -15.46 0.71 13.54
C ARG A 144 -16.09 -0.06 14.70
N TRP A 145 -17.00 0.57 15.44
CA TRP A 145 -17.80 -0.09 16.45
C TRP A 145 -18.89 -0.95 15.82
N ASN A 146 -18.97 -2.22 16.22
CA ASN A 146 -20.05 -3.13 15.86
C ASN A 146 -21.05 -3.19 17.03
N PRO A 147 -22.24 -2.57 16.93
CA PRO A 147 -23.19 -2.49 18.04
C PRO A 147 -23.89 -3.83 18.33
N GLU A 148 -23.94 -4.76 17.37
CA GLU A 148 -24.57 -6.06 17.55
C GLU A 148 -23.68 -7.02 18.33
N LEU A 149 -22.38 -6.95 18.09
CA LEU A 149 -21.38 -7.84 18.68
C LEU A 149 -20.60 -7.19 19.84
N HIS A 150 -20.87 -5.91 20.12
CA HIS A 150 -20.25 -5.13 21.19
C HIS A 150 -18.69 -5.16 21.16
N HIS A 151 -18.12 -4.96 19.99
CA HIS A 151 -16.67 -4.85 19.80
C HIS A 151 -16.30 -3.88 18.67
N TYR A 152 -15.03 -3.50 18.61
CA TYR A 152 -14.42 -2.84 17.45
C TYR A 152 -13.89 -3.89 16.49
N GLU A 153 -14.10 -3.67 15.20
CA GLU A 153 -13.60 -4.49 14.09
C GLU A 153 -12.99 -3.61 13.01
N LEU A 154 -12.09 -4.15 12.20
CA LEU A 154 -11.57 -3.41 11.05
C LEU A 154 -12.71 -2.94 10.13
N ASP A 155 -12.65 -1.65 9.71
CA ASP A 155 -13.60 -1.07 8.75
C ASP A 155 -13.29 -1.51 7.31
N LEU A 156 -13.27 -2.83 7.12
CA LEU A 156 -13.06 -3.47 5.83
C LEU A 156 -14.24 -4.40 5.51
N ASP A 157 -14.73 -4.35 4.27
CA ASP A 157 -15.68 -5.36 3.78
C ASP A 157 -14.89 -6.60 3.34
N PRO A 158 -15.04 -7.77 4.01
CA PRO A 158 -14.33 -8.99 3.62
C PRO A 158 -14.54 -9.37 2.16
N GLN A 159 -15.73 -9.11 1.58
CA GLN A 159 -16.00 -9.41 0.19
C GLN A 159 -15.26 -8.49 -0.77
N ALA A 160 -15.09 -7.20 -0.42
CA ALA A 160 -14.27 -6.27 -1.19
C ALA A 160 -12.79 -6.69 -1.13
N VAL A 161 -12.29 -7.06 0.05
CA VAL A 161 -10.92 -7.57 0.21
C VAL A 161 -10.70 -8.83 -0.64
N LEU A 162 -11.59 -9.82 -0.57
CA LEU A 162 -11.47 -11.05 -1.37
C LEU A 162 -11.52 -10.78 -2.88
N SER A 163 -12.38 -9.87 -3.32
CA SER A 163 -12.43 -9.49 -4.75
C SER A 163 -11.13 -8.85 -5.19
N LEU A 164 -10.56 -7.99 -4.35
CA LEU A 164 -9.27 -7.33 -4.61
C LEU A 164 -8.12 -8.33 -4.69
N LEU A 165 -8.03 -9.30 -3.77
CA LEU A 165 -6.98 -10.34 -3.80
C LEU A 165 -7.05 -11.16 -5.09
N ARG A 166 -8.24 -11.53 -5.55
CA ARG A 166 -8.43 -12.25 -6.82
C ARG A 166 -7.99 -11.40 -8.00
N VAL A 167 -8.47 -10.15 -8.10
CA VAL A 167 -8.09 -9.23 -9.17
C VAL A 167 -6.58 -8.98 -9.14
N ARG A 168 -5.95 -8.79 -7.96
CA ARG A 168 -4.50 -8.63 -7.84
C ARG A 168 -3.71 -9.74 -8.54
N ARG A 169 -4.16 -11.00 -8.43
CA ARG A 169 -3.51 -12.13 -9.12
C ARG A 169 -3.63 -12.03 -10.64
N GLU A 170 -4.74 -11.50 -11.14
CA GLU A 170 -4.95 -11.28 -12.58
C GLU A 170 -4.11 -10.12 -13.13
N LEU A 171 -3.78 -9.11 -12.30
CA LEU A 171 -3.00 -7.95 -12.72
C LEU A 171 -1.61 -8.35 -13.24
N ARG A 172 -0.99 -9.38 -12.70
CA ARG A 172 0.41 -9.76 -12.97
C ARG A 172 1.34 -8.54 -12.99
N SER A 173 1.13 -7.65 -12.02
CA SER A 173 1.73 -6.32 -11.98
C SER A 173 3.26 -6.33 -12.03
N TYR A 174 3.91 -7.35 -11.45
CA TYR A 174 5.36 -7.53 -11.48
C TYR A 174 5.92 -7.79 -12.89
N GLN A 175 5.09 -8.25 -13.85
CA GLN A 175 5.45 -8.47 -15.25
C GLN A 175 5.09 -7.28 -16.16
N ALA A 176 4.30 -6.32 -15.66
CA ALA A 176 3.82 -5.22 -16.46
C ALA A 176 4.99 -4.32 -16.90
N PRO A 177 5.15 -4.04 -18.20
CA PRO A 177 6.16 -3.14 -18.69
C PRO A 177 5.85 -1.70 -18.26
N LEU A 178 6.87 -0.99 -17.79
CA LEU A 178 6.77 0.41 -17.34
C LEU A 178 7.68 1.31 -18.19
N THR A 179 7.60 1.19 -19.52
CA THR A 179 8.53 1.83 -20.47
C THR A 179 8.50 3.35 -20.44
N ASP A 180 7.33 3.93 -20.19
CA ASP A 180 7.12 5.38 -20.21
C ASP A 180 6.96 5.99 -18.81
N THR A 181 7.05 5.16 -17.77
CA THR A 181 6.92 5.57 -16.38
C THR A 181 8.27 5.49 -15.66
N LYS A 182 8.72 6.59 -15.10
CA LYS A 182 9.87 6.57 -14.18
C LYS A 182 9.47 5.89 -12.87
N VAL A 183 10.28 4.96 -12.37
CA VAL A 183 9.96 4.20 -11.15
C VAL A 183 11.05 4.36 -10.11
N LEU A 184 10.62 4.66 -8.88
CA LEU A 184 11.43 4.66 -7.68
C LEU A 184 10.89 3.58 -6.73
N PHE A 185 11.73 2.63 -6.35
CA PHE A 185 11.44 1.69 -5.28
C PHE A 185 12.16 2.14 -4.01
N ILE A 186 11.43 2.25 -2.90
CA ILE A 186 11.96 2.45 -1.56
C ILE A 186 11.45 1.31 -0.69
N GLY A 187 12.35 0.64 0.02
CA GLY A 187 11.97 -0.46 0.92
C GLY A 187 12.94 -0.61 2.09
N PRO A 188 12.56 -1.35 3.13
CA PRO A 188 13.46 -1.66 4.22
C PRO A 188 14.58 -2.61 3.74
N LYS A 189 15.73 -2.50 4.40
CA LYS A 189 16.83 -3.46 4.28
C LYS A 189 16.92 -4.23 5.59
N TYR A 190 16.57 -5.51 5.57
CA TYR A 190 16.67 -6.38 6.73
C TYR A 190 18.09 -6.96 6.84
N GLU A 191 18.55 -7.21 8.07
CA GLU A 191 19.82 -7.92 8.31
C GLU A 191 19.70 -9.37 7.87
N ASP A 192 18.60 -10.04 8.24
CA ASP A 192 18.22 -11.38 7.82
C ASP A 192 17.15 -11.27 6.72
N GLU A 193 17.57 -10.88 5.51
CA GLU A 193 16.67 -10.73 4.36
C GLU A 193 16.10 -12.09 3.94
N PRO A 194 14.76 -12.28 3.96
CA PRO A 194 14.15 -13.52 3.48
C PRO A 194 14.54 -13.81 2.03
N GLU A 195 14.87 -15.07 1.73
CA GLU A 195 15.38 -15.47 0.39
C GLU A 195 14.41 -15.09 -0.74
N TRP A 196 13.09 -15.28 -0.52
CA TRP A 196 12.08 -14.90 -1.51
C TRP A 196 12.08 -13.39 -1.81
N ARG A 197 12.32 -12.57 -0.79
CA ARG A 197 12.36 -11.11 -0.94
C ARG A 197 13.67 -10.67 -1.60
N ALA A 198 14.80 -11.24 -1.22
CA ALA A 198 16.09 -10.97 -1.85
C ALA A 198 16.03 -11.27 -3.35
N ARG A 199 15.50 -12.43 -3.75
CA ARG A 199 15.28 -12.79 -5.15
C ARG A 199 14.35 -11.81 -5.88
N ALA A 200 13.25 -11.40 -5.26
CA ALA A 200 12.32 -10.44 -5.87
C ALA A 200 12.99 -9.07 -6.09
N LEU A 201 13.81 -8.61 -5.14
CA LEU A 201 14.58 -7.36 -5.27
C LEU A 201 15.70 -7.44 -6.32
N GLU A 202 16.32 -8.61 -6.52
CA GLU A 202 17.29 -8.86 -7.58
C GLU A 202 16.64 -8.85 -8.96
N ASN A 203 15.42 -9.39 -9.06
CA ASN A 203 14.65 -9.47 -10.30
C ASN A 203 13.91 -8.17 -10.67
N LEU A 204 13.96 -7.14 -9.83
CA LEU A 204 13.43 -5.84 -10.21
C LEU A 204 14.12 -5.32 -11.47
N ASP A 205 13.33 -4.77 -12.38
CA ASP A 205 13.83 -4.15 -13.61
C ASP A 205 15.00 -3.21 -13.29
N PRO A 206 16.16 -3.35 -13.95
CA PRO A 206 17.35 -2.54 -13.66
C PRO A 206 17.16 -1.04 -13.91
N THR A 207 16.12 -0.63 -14.65
CA THR A 207 15.77 0.78 -14.84
C THR A 207 15.10 1.40 -13.61
N ILE A 208 14.58 0.57 -12.69
CA ILE A 208 13.97 1.02 -11.44
C ILE A 208 15.07 1.50 -10.48
N LYS A 209 15.01 2.76 -10.08
CA LYS A 209 15.89 3.25 -9.03
C LYS A 209 15.51 2.62 -7.69
N LYS A 210 16.44 1.91 -7.06
CA LYS A 210 16.26 1.26 -5.74
C LYS A 210 16.91 2.05 -4.62
N VAL A 211 16.17 2.25 -3.53
CA VAL A 211 16.66 2.82 -2.27
C VAL A 211 16.26 1.85 -1.15
N LEU A 212 17.24 1.28 -0.46
CA LEU A 212 17.02 0.39 0.67
C LEU A 212 17.44 1.11 1.95
N LEU A 213 16.49 1.22 2.89
CA LEU A 213 16.65 1.93 4.17
C LEU A 213 16.88 0.90 5.28
N LYS A 214 17.97 1.06 6.06
CA LYS A 214 18.31 0.15 7.15
C LYS A 214 17.46 0.42 8.40
N ASP A 215 17.31 -0.60 9.24
CA ASP A 215 16.72 -0.53 10.58
C ASP A 215 15.27 -0.01 10.57
N LEU A 216 14.51 -0.32 9.51
CA LEU A 216 13.12 0.09 9.33
C LEU A 216 12.23 -1.11 9.00
N GLY A 217 10.98 -1.05 9.45
CA GLY A 217 9.94 -2.03 9.13
C GLY A 217 9.15 -1.69 7.86
N HIS A 218 8.19 -2.53 7.51
CA HIS A 218 7.34 -2.41 6.33
C HIS A 218 6.59 -1.07 6.24
N GLY A 219 6.12 -0.53 7.39
CA GLY A 219 5.41 0.75 7.48
C GLY A 219 6.30 2.00 7.57
N PHE A 220 7.56 1.94 7.13
CA PHE A 220 8.58 2.99 7.34
C PHE A 220 8.16 4.41 6.92
N TYR A 221 7.25 4.57 5.99
CA TYR A 221 6.78 5.89 5.56
C TYR A 221 5.98 6.64 6.65
N THR A 222 5.47 5.93 7.65
CA THR A 222 4.83 6.51 8.84
C THR A 222 5.82 6.80 9.95
N THR A 223 6.95 6.07 10.02
CA THR A 223 7.93 6.21 11.10
C THR A 223 9.06 7.18 10.75
N VAL A 224 9.42 7.31 9.48
CA VAL A 224 10.46 8.23 8.99
C VAL A 224 9.97 9.05 7.78
N PRO A 225 8.82 9.77 7.90
CA PRO A 225 8.15 10.41 6.78
C PRO A 225 9.02 11.46 6.07
N GLU A 226 9.82 12.23 6.81
CA GLU A 226 10.72 13.24 6.26
C GLU A 226 11.81 12.62 5.37
N LEU A 227 12.38 11.48 5.81
CA LEU A 227 13.40 10.77 5.04
C LEU A 227 12.81 10.25 3.72
N VAL A 228 11.62 9.65 3.77
CA VAL A 228 10.93 9.13 2.57
C VAL A 228 10.58 10.27 1.62
N SER A 229 9.99 11.35 2.13
CA SER A 229 9.68 12.56 1.36
C SER A 229 10.94 13.09 0.64
N LYS A 230 12.06 13.23 1.35
CA LYS A 230 13.33 13.68 0.79
C LYS A 230 13.85 12.77 -0.33
N GLN A 231 13.73 11.44 -0.18
CA GLN A 231 14.13 10.50 -1.25
C GLN A 231 13.30 10.70 -2.51
N ILE A 232 12.00 10.88 -2.37
CA ILE A 232 11.09 11.10 -3.50
C ILE A 232 11.37 12.43 -4.19
N ILE A 233 11.46 13.52 -3.43
CA ILE A 233 11.72 14.88 -3.97
C ILE A 233 13.06 14.96 -4.71
N ASN A 234 14.11 14.33 -4.20
CA ASN A 234 15.42 14.31 -4.86
C ASN A 234 15.42 13.44 -6.14
N TRP A 235 14.40 12.63 -6.34
CA TRP A 235 14.29 11.76 -7.52
C TRP A 235 13.41 12.34 -8.62
N ILE A 236 12.32 13.07 -8.28
CA ILE A 236 11.44 13.75 -9.24
C ILE A 236 12.20 14.84 -10.00
#